data_44d2907fe694cc6fcfaf652eed4405c2
#
_entry.id   44d2907fe694cc6fcfaf652eed4405c2
#
_cell.length_a   1.000
_cell.length_b   1.000
_cell.length_c   1.000
_cell.angle_alpha   90.00
_cell.angle_beta   90.00
_cell.angle_gamma   90.00
#
_symmetry.space_group_name_H-M   'P 1'
#
loop_
_entity.id
_entity.type
_entity.pdbx_description
1 polymer ?
#
loop_
_entity_poly.entity_id
_entity_poly.type
_entity_poly.pdbx_seq_one_letter_code
_entity_poly.pdbx_strand_id
1 'polypeptide(L)'
;MKNEYALITGASSGIGLEIAKRLASDGYNLVLTARRAELLEDLAREIKQSNGVEVDTISKDLSDANAPQEIYDFCQSNQYKVSVLINNAGYGIKTSFHQTSIEDEEKFIRVLGTSVIMMTKLFIPNMINQGG
;
A
#
# COMPACT_ATOMS: atom_id res chain seq x y z
N MET A 1 11.15 12.33 -15.92
CA MET A 1 10.79 11.76 -14.61
C MET A 1 9.35 12.12 -14.29
N LYS A 2 8.58 11.15 -13.82
CA LYS A 2 7.17 11.39 -13.46
C LYS A 2 7.09 12.10 -12.11
N ASN A 3 6.23 13.09 -11.99
CA ASN A 3 5.94 13.72 -10.71
C ASN A 3 4.68 13.09 -10.08
N GLU A 4 4.56 11.79 -10.26
CA GLU A 4 3.42 11.00 -9.81
C GLU A 4 3.89 9.90 -8.88
N TYR A 5 3.01 9.55 -7.96
CA TYR A 5 3.27 8.51 -6.98
C TYR A 5 2.43 7.26 -7.26
N ALA A 6 3.04 6.11 -7.08
CA ALA A 6 2.35 4.84 -6.98
C ALA A 6 2.31 4.42 -5.51
N LEU A 7 1.13 4.09 -5.02
CA LEU A 7 0.92 3.60 -3.66
C LEU A 7 0.71 2.09 -3.72
N ILE A 8 1.56 1.35 -3.01
CA ILE A 8 1.52 -0.11 -3.02
C ILE A 8 1.31 -0.62 -1.59
N THR A 9 0.24 -1.38 -1.36
CA THR A 9 0.02 -2.06 -0.09
C THR A 9 0.66 -3.44 -0.12
N GLY A 10 1.07 -3.95 1.04
CA GLY A 10 1.79 -5.23 1.11
C GLY A 10 3.12 -5.20 0.39
N ALA A 11 3.80 -4.06 0.39
CA ALA A 11 4.97 -3.82 -0.43
C ALA A 11 6.26 -4.45 0.10
N SER A 12 6.25 -5.04 1.30
CA SER A 12 7.46 -5.53 1.95
C SER A 12 7.94 -6.90 1.43
N SER A 13 7.15 -7.59 0.65
CA SER A 13 7.51 -8.92 0.16
C SER A 13 6.70 -9.32 -1.07
N GLY A 14 7.12 -10.40 -1.73
CA GLY A 14 6.38 -11.06 -2.78
C GLY A 14 6.04 -10.18 -3.98
N ILE A 15 4.80 -10.31 -4.45
CA ILE A 15 4.33 -9.62 -5.66
C ILE A 15 4.35 -8.09 -5.48
N GLY A 16 3.96 -7.60 -4.31
CA GLY A 16 3.94 -6.15 -4.03
C GLY A 16 5.32 -5.53 -4.13
N LEU A 17 6.35 -6.21 -3.62
CA LEU A 17 7.73 -5.75 -3.71
C LEU A 17 8.20 -5.68 -5.17
N GLU A 18 7.91 -6.71 -5.96
CA GLU A 18 8.32 -6.74 -7.37
C GLU A 18 7.60 -5.66 -8.19
N ILE A 19 6.31 -5.41 -7.92
CA ILE A 19 5.57 -4.32 -8.53
C ILE A 19 6.20 -2.97 -8.17
N ALA A 20 6.56 -2.78 -6.90
CA ALA A 20 7.20 -1.54 -6.45
C ALA A 20 8.52 -1.28 -7.19
N LYS A 21 9.37 -2.30 -7.31
CA LYS A 21 10.62 -2.19 -8.06
C LYS A 21 10.38 -1.85 -9.52
N ARG A 22 9.39 -2.47 -10.14
CA ARG A 22 9.06 -2.22 -11.54
C ARG A 22 8.58 -0.77 -11.75
N LEU A 23 7.65 -0.32 -10.92
CA LEU A 23 7.13 1.06 -11.04
C LEU A 23 8.23 2.09 -10.80
N ALA A 24 9.15 1.83 -9.87
CA ALA A 24 10.31 2.69 -9.66
C ALA A 24 11.20 2.75 -10.90
N SER A 25 11.44 1.61 -11.55
CA SER A 25 12.22 1.57 -12.80
C SER A 25 11.54 2.30 -13.95
N ASP A 26 10.22 2.40 -13.92
CA ASP A 26 9.44 3.16 -14.90
C ASP A 26 9.35 4.66 -14.55
N GLY A 27 10.01 5.08 -13.46
CA GLY A 27 10.13 6.50 -13.10
C GLY A 27 9.06 7.01 -12.12
N TYR A 28 8.22 6.16 -11.57
CA TYR A 28 7.26 6.57 -10.55
C TYR A 28 7.95 6.78 -9.21
N ASN A 29 7.55 7.81 -8.50
CA ASN A 29 7.81 7.90 -7.07
C ASN A 29 6.89 6.93 -6.34
N LEU A 30 7.26 6.48 -5.16
CA LEU A 30 6.52 5.43 -4.47
C LEU A 30 6.11 5.84 -3.06
N VAL A 31 4.93 5.37 -2.64
CA VAL A 31 4.54 5.26 -1.24
C VAL A 31 4.34 3.77 -0.97
N LEU A 32 5.13 3.23 -0.05
CA LEU A 32 5.08 1.83 0.31
C LEU A 32 4.42 1.66 1.68
N THR A 33 3.46 0.76 1.78
CA THR A 33 2.85 0.46 3.07
C THR A 33 2.82 -1.05 3.34
N ALA A 34 3.14 -1.40 4.57
CA ALA A 34 3.07 -2.74 5.12
C ALA A 34 3.12 -2.63 6.65
N ARG A 35 3.03 -3.77 7.34
CA ARG A 35 3.02 -3.77 8.80
C ARG A 35 4.40 -3.56 9.44
N ARG A 36 5.47 -4.03 8.78
CA ARG A 36 6.83 -4.01 9.34
C ARG A 36 7.59 -2.77 8.88
N ALA A 37 7.69 -1.79 9.78
CA ALA A 37 8.32 -0.51 9.48
C ALA A 37 9.79 -0.64 9.05
N GLU A 38 10.60 -1.42 9.79
CA GLU A 38 12.03 -1.54 9.51
C GLU A 38 12.29 -2.14 8.13
N LEU A 39 11.55 -3.19 7.77
CA LEU A 39 11.70 -3.83 6.47
C LEU A 39 11.29 -2.89 5.34
N LEU A 40 10.22 -2.12 5.53
CA LEU A 40 9.80 -1.11 4.56
C LEU A 40 10.86 -0.03 4.35
N GLU A 41 11.45 0.47 5.43
CA GLU A 41 12.46 1.51 5.36
C GLU A 41 13.71 1.05 4.63
N ASP A 42 14.15 -0.18 4.89
CA ASP A 42 15.29 -0.77 4.19
C ASP A 42 15.02 -0.92 2.69
N LEU A 43 13.84 -1.41 2.33
CA LEU A 43 13.43 -1.55 0.93
C LEU A 43 13.30 -0.20 0.24
N ALA A 44 12.73 0.79 0.91
CA ALA A 44 12.61 2.13 0.38
C ALA A 44 13.97 2.73 0.05
N ARG A 45 14.94 2.55 0.94
CA ARG A 45 16.30 3.03 0.75
C ARG A 45 16.96 2.36 -0.45
N GLU A 46 16.83 1.04 -0.56
CA GLU A 46 17.37 0.26 -1.67
C GLU A 46 16.78 0.71 -3.01
N ILE A 47 15.45 0.84 -3.08
CA ILE A 47 14.76 1.23 -4.31
C ILE A 47 15.13 2.66 -4.72
N LYS A 48 15.20 3.56 -3.75
CA LYS A 48 15.57 4.95 -4.00
C LYS A 48 16.98 5.06 -4.58
N GLN A 49 17.95 4.32 -4.01
CA GLN A 49 19.32 4.31 -4.48
C GLN A 49 19.43 3.73 -5.89
N SER A 50 18.68 2.68 -6.18
CA SER A 50 18.78 1.97 -7.47
C SER A 50 18.10 2.70 -8.61
N ASN A 51 17.07 3.51 -8.33
CA ASN A 51 16.21 4.10 -9.38
C ASN A 51 16.19 5.62 -9.41
N GLY A 52 16.71 6.29 -8.38
CA GLY A 52 16.72 7.75 -8.33
C GLY A 52 15.35 8.39 -8.19
N VAL A 53 14.35 7.65 -7.73
CA VAL A 53 13.00 8.16 -7.47
C VAL A 53 12.81 8.44 -5.97
N GLU A 54 11.80 9.23 -5.63
CA GLU A 54 11.41 9.41 -4.24
C GLU A 54 10.64 8.20 -3.76
N VAL A 55 10.93 7.74 -2.55
CA VAL A 55 10.24 6.60 -1.93
C VAL A 55 9.95 6.95 -0.47
N ASP A 56 8.70 6.99 -0.11
CA ASP A 56 8.28 7.20 1.28
C ASP A 56 7.54 5.97 1.79
N THR A 57 7.46 5.83 3.09
CA THR A 57 6.84 4.66 3.72
C THR A 57 5.88 5.09 4.80
N ILE A 58 4.83 4.29 4.97
CA ILE A 58 3.93 4.41 6.11
C ILE A 58 3.57 3.00 6.60
N SER A 59 3.93 2.70 7.85
CA SER A 59 3.63 1.39 8.44
C SER A 59 2.22 1.38 8.99
N LYS A 60 1.36 0.56 8.40
CA LYS A 60 -0.04 0.39 8.81
C LYS A 60 -0.47 -1.07 8.66
N ASP A 61 -1.37 -1.48 9.53
CA ASP A 61 -2.03 -2.78 9.47
C ASP A 61 -3.44 -2.56 8.90
N LEU A 62 -3.72 -3.10 7.72
CA LEU A 62 -5.01 -2.95 7.05
C LEU A 62 -6.14 -3.76 7.71
N SER A 63 -5.85 -4.55 8.75
CA SER A 63 -6.88 -5.11 9.61
C SER A 63 -7.44 -4.07 10.59
N ASP A 64 -6.78 -2.92 10.75
CA ASP A 64 -7.28 -1.78 11.51
C ASP A 64 -8.24 -0.97 10.64
N ALA A 65 -9.43 -0.72 11.15
CA ALA A 65 -10.48 0.01 10.44
C ALA A 65 -10.06 1.43 10.02
N ASN A 66 -9.15 2.05 10.76
CA ASN A 66 -8.69 3.41 10.52
C ASN A 66 -7.51 3.50 9.54
N ALA A 67 -6.86 2.38 9.24
CA ALA A 67 -5.64 2.38 8.44
C ALA A 67 -5.82 3.00 7.04
N PRO A 68 -6.87 2.68 6.27
CA PRO A 68 -7.05 3.30 4.96
C PRO A 68 -7.15 4.81 5.01
N GLN A 69 -7.91 5.37 5.95
CA GLN A 69 -8.04 6.81 6.09
C GLN A 69 -6.71 7.46 6.48
N GLU A 70 -5.97 6.82 7.38
CA GLU A 70 -4.67 7.33 7.81
C GLU A 70 -3.64 7.33 6.68
N ILE A 71 -3.67 6.31 5.82
CA ILE A 71 -2.81 6.26 4.63
C ILE A 71 -3.18 7.39 3.67
N TYR A 72 -4.49 7.59 3.43
CA TYR A 72 -4.96 8.65 2.57
C TYR A 72 -4.53 10.02 3.10
N ASP A 73 -4.76 10.27 4.39
CA ASP A 73 -4.39 11.53 5.04
C ASP A 73 -2.88 11.80 4.96
N PHE A 74 -2.08 10.76 5.13
CA PHE A 74 -0.63 10.85 4.98
C PHE A 74 -0.25 11.32 3.57
N CYS A 75 -0.85 10.73 2.55
CA CYS A 75 -0.57 11.13 1.17
C CYS A 75 -1.04 12.57 0.89
N GLN A 76 -2.20 12.97 1.41
CA GLN A 76 -2.72 14.32 1.25
C GLN A 76 -1.85 15.35 1.95
N SER A 77 -1.43 15.07 3.19
CA SER A 77 -0.59 15.98 3.98
C SER A 77 0.78 16.22 3.32
N ASN A 78 1.30 15.23 2.64
CA ASN A 78 2.57 15.32 1.91
C ASN A 78 2.39 15.81 0.46
N GLN A 79 1.15 16.08 0.05
CA GLN A 79 0.83 16.53 -1.30
C GLN A 79 1.29 15.56 -2.40
N TYR A 80 1.25 14.25 -2.10
CA TYR A 80 1.59 13.22 -3.07
C TYR A 80 0.46 13.05 -4.09
N LYS A 81 0.79 13.21 -5.35
CA LYS A 81 -0.15 12.96 -6.45
C LYS A 81 -0.17 11.47 -6.76
N VAL A 82 -1.04 10.73 -6.09
CA VAL A 82 -1.17 9.29 -6.31
C VAL A 82 -1.98 9.03 -7.56
N SER A 83 -1.33 8.50 -8.59
CA SER A 83 -1.98 8.15 -9.86
C SER A 83 -2.10 6.65 -10.08
N VAL A 84 -1.41 5.85 -9.27
CA VAL A 84 -1.47 4.38 -9.31
C VAL A 84 -1.70 3.87 -7.90
N LEU A 85 -2.72 3.04 -7.73
CA LEU A 85 -3.02 2.38 -6.46
C LEU A 85 -2.96 0.86 -6.67
N ILE A 86 -2.06 0.20 -5.96
CA ILE A 86 -1.91 -1.26 -6.00
C ILE A 86 -2.39 -1.84 -4.67
N ASN A 87 -3.59 -2.36 -4.66
CA ASN A 87 -4.17 -3.07 -3.53
C ASN A 87 -3.65 -4.50 -3.52
N ASN A 88 -2.47 -4.71 -2.95
CA ASN A 88 -1.79 -6.01 -2.95
C ASN A 88 -1.77 -6.68 -1.57
N ALA A 89 -1.98 -5.94 -0.49
CA ALA A 89 -1.92 -6.52 0.85
C ALA A 89 -2.90 -7.69 0.99
N GLY A 90 -2.43 -8.78 1.58
CA GLY A 90 -3.25 -9.97 1.78
C GLY A 90 -2.46 -11.06 2.46
N TYR A 91 -3.16 -12.07 2.93
CA TYR A 91 -2.57 -13.27 3.53
C TYR A 91 -3.58 -14.41 3.48
N GLY A 92 -3.11 -15.63 3.70
CA GLY A 92 -3.97 -16.80 3.82
C GLY A 92 -4.06 -17.27 5.27
N ILE A 93 -5.19 -17.82 5.66
CA ILE A 93 -5.34 -18.50 6.95
C ILE A 93 -5.02 -19.96 6.71
N LYS A 94 -4.01 -20.46 7.42
CA LYS A 94 -3.54 -21.86 7.27
C LYS A 94 -4.19 -22.82 8.24
N THR A 95 -4.92 -22.31 9.23
CA THR A 95 -5.63 -23.12 10.24
C THR A 95 -7.00 -23.49 9.72
N SER A 96 -7.51 -24.67 10.13
CA SER A 96 -8.86 -25.10 9.77
C SER A 96 -9.91 -24.08 10.23
N PHE A 97 -10.93 -23.86 9.45
CA PHE A 97 -11.93 -22.83 9.70
C PHE A 97 -12.57 -22.91 11.09
N HIS A 98 -12.86 -24.11 11.56
CA HIS A 98 -13.48 -24.28 12.88
C HIS A 98 -12.56 -23.95 14.06
N GLN A 99 -11.25 -23.78 13.81
CA GLN A 99 -10.25 -23.42 14.83
C GLN A 99 -9.94 -21.94 14.86
N THR A 100 -10.37 -21.18 13.85
CA THR A 100 -10.18 -19.73 13.84
C THR A 100 -11.26 -19.04 14.66
N SER A 101 -10.94 -17.90 15.24
CA SER A 101 -11.92 -17.06 15.94
C SER A 101 -12.71 -16.19 14.95
N ILE A 102 -13.88 -15.73 15.39
CA ILE A 102 -14.64 -14.74 14.62
C ILE A 102 -13.79 -13.50 14.37
N GLU A 103 -13.02 -13.08 15.37
CA GLU A 103 -12.13 -11.92 15.25
C GLU A 103 -11.08 -12.12 14.15
N ASP A 104 -10.48 -13.31 14.06
CA ASP A 104 -9.51 -13.62 13.01
C ASP A 104 -10.15 -13.58 11.62
N GLU A 105 -11.36 -14.10 11.50
CA GLU A 105 -12.11 -14.07 10.24
C GLU A 105 -12.50 -12.65 9.84
N GLU A 106 -12.91 -11.83 10.79
CA GLU A 106 -13.23 -10.41 10.53
C GLU A 106 -12.01 -9.63 10.07
N LYS A 107 -10.84 -9.84 10.69
CA LYS A 107 -9.58 -9.24 10.27
C LYS A 107 -9.20 -9.66 8.86
N PHE A 108 -9.36 -10.92 8.54
CA PHE A 108 -9.08 -11.48 7.23
C PHE A 108 -9.94 -10.80 6.15
N ILE A 109 -11.25 -10.71 6.39
CA ILE A 109 -12.19 -10.03 5.48
C ILE A 109 -11.82 -8.55 5.34
N ARG A 110 -11.43 -7.90 6.43
CA ARG A 110 -11.05 -6.49 6.41
C ARG A 110 -9.83 -6.24 5.51
N VAL A 111 -8.80 -7.06 5.64
CA VAL A 111 -7.59 -6.89 4.82
C VAL A 111 -7.87 -7.19 3.34
N LEU A 112 -8.58 -8.28 3.05
CA LEU A 112 -8.79 -8.75 1.67
C LEU A 112 -9.97 -8.09 0.95
N GLY A 113 -10.90 -7.51 1.69
CA GLY A 113 -12.12 -6.94 1.13
C GLY A 113 -12.36 -5.49 1.52
N THR A 114 -12.71 -5.25 2.77
CA THR A 114 -13.12 -3.92 3.24
C THR A 114 -12.06 -2.86 3.00
N SER A 115 -10.78 -3.15 3.30
CA SER A 115 -9.70 -2.19 3.10
C SER A 115 -9.49 -1.85 1.63
N VAL A 116 -9.67 -2.83 0.75
CA VAL A 116 -9.57 -2.63 -0.71
C VAL A 116 -10.65 -1.65 -1.18
N ILE A 117 -11.88 -1.84 -0.70
CA ILE A 117 -12.99 -0.94 -1.02
C ILE A 117 -12.71 0.47 -0.51
N MET A 118 -12.26 0.58 0.74
CA MET A 118 -11.98 1.89 1.36
C MET A 118 -10.84 2.62 0.66
N MET A 119 -9.72 1.94 0.40
CA MET A 119 -8.59 2.54 -0.32
C MET A 119 -9.04 3.04 -1.69
N THR A 120 -9.77 2.22 -2.42
CA THR A 120 -10.26 2.57 -3.74
C THR A 120 -11.21 3.79 -3.68
N LYS A 121 -12.15 3.79 -2.75
CA LYS A 121 -13.10 4.91 -2.56
C LYS A 121 -12.39 6.21 -2.21
N LEU A 122 -11.34 6.15 -1.40
CA LEU A 122 -10.60 7.34 -0.96
C LEU A 122 -9.75 7.93 -2.09
N PHE A 123 -9.09 7.11 -2.89
CA PHE A 123 -8.13 7.59 -3.89
C PHE A 123 -8.73 7.87 -5.27
N ILE A 124 -9.80 7.19 -5.67
CA ILE A 124 -10.39 7.36 -7.00
C ILE A 124 -10.78 8.80 -7.33
N PRO A 125 -11.45 9.58 -6.43
CA PRO A 125 -11.84 10.94 -6.79
C PRO A 125 -10.69 11.82 -7.25
N ASN A 126 -9.55 11.76 -6.55
CA ASN A 126 -8.37 12.53 -6.95
C ASN A 126 -7.77 12.01 -8.26
N MET A 127 -7.78 10.70 -8.47
CA MET A 127 -7.30 10.10 -9.72
C MET A 127 -8.12 10.57 -10.92
N ILE A 128 -9.45 10.60 -10.78
CA ILE A 128 -10.34 11.11 -11.83
C ILE A 128 -10.06 12.58 -12.12
N ASN A 129 -9.93 13.40 -11.09
CA ASN A 129 -9.64 14.83 -11.22
C ASN A 129 -8.29 15.11 -11.88
N GLN A 130 -7.36 14.16 -11.79
CA GLN A 130 -6.03 14.24 -12.41
C GLN A 130 -5.99 13.74 -13.85
N GLY A 131 -7.10 13.28 -14.40
CA GLY A 131 -7.19 12.79 -15.77
C GLY A 131 -7.14 11.28 -15.93
N GLY A 132 -7.32 10.55 -14.86
CA GLY A 132 -7.35 9.08 -14.93
C GLY A 132 -6.15 8.41 -14.39
#